data_63540e9ca058a42cc26d5b6a502b1f8b
#
_entry.id   63540e9ca058a42cc26d5b6a502b1f8b
#
_cell.length_a   1.000
_cell.length_b   1.000
_cell.length_c   1.000
_cell.angle_alpha   90.00
_cell.angle_beta   90.00
_cell.angle_gamma   90.00
#
_symmetry.space_group_name_H-M   'P 1'
#
loop_
_entity.id
_entity.type
_entity.pdbx_description
1 polymer ?
#
loop_
_entity_poly.entity_id
_entity_poly.type
_entity_poly.pdbx_seq_one_letter_code
_entity_poly.pdbx_strand_id
1 'polypeptide(L)'
;MIDKLIAHRLDSPLLSLTKIGVPMELNSLSPLHSFTPNSLQISRRHFVRTVGAAIAGTPFLGTNQLLTAGQPESIPSAIPEPLVKKLYESFTPAQKSKVCFNWDHKDKHGLLRQHIRANWNITEPIVNSDYFTKDQKEMIEAIFFGHFDPSWHKKIRKQLQDDQGGYGEDQSIAIFGTPGTNQFQFVMTGRHTTVRCDGDSAEHLAFGGPIFYGHAADDFNEKANHPGNVFWEQAIKANQVYKILDGKQRQAALIPAAPAETKIQFKKSANDITGLQISEMTKDQKQEMQKVLSSLIEPFRTSDQTEVRKCIKAQGGLDQCRISFYQSGDIGNDQVWDNWRLEGPAFVWHYRGAPHVHVWVNISDDPHTQIIAS
;
A
#
# COMPACT_ATOMS: atom_id res chain seq x y z
N MET A 1 0.25 -67.00 -5.97
CA MET A 1 -0.86 -67.15 -5.04
C MET A 1 -1.50 -65.77 -4.96
N ILE A 2 -2.43 -65.51 -5.85
CA ILE A 2 -3.88 -65.68 -5.72
C ILE A 2 -4.43 -64.64 -4.76
N ASP A 3 -5.01 -63.62 -5.38
CA ASP A 3 -6.43 -63.19 -5.43
C ASP A 3 -6.96 -62.42 -4.21
N LYS A 4 -7.63 -61.30 -4.38
CA LYS A 4 -8.93 -60.87 -4.95
C LYS A 4 -9.16 -59.39 -4.65
N LEU A 5 -9.39 -58.56 -5.61
CA LEU A 5 -10.68 -57.91 -6.05
C LEU A 5 -11.79 -57.83 -5.02
N ILE A 6 -12.24 -56.58 -4.73
CA ILE A 6 -13.66 -56.23 -4.67
C ILE A 6 -13.81 -54.74 -5.02
N ALA A 7 -14.61 -54.48 -6.08
CA ALA A 7 -15.15 -53.18 -6.46
C ALA A 7 -16.48 -52.95 -5.75
N HIS A 8 -16.72 -51.72 -5.28
CA HIS A 8 -18.08 -51.25 -5.00
C HIS A 8 -18.35 -49.94 -5.76
N ARG A 9 -19.18 -50.11 -6.78
CA ARG A 9 -20.02 -49.05 -7.35
C ARG A 9 -21.10 -48.72 -6.33
N LEU A 10 -21.40 -47.43 -6.15
CA LEU A 10 -22.72 -46.98 -5.69
C LEU A 10 -23.14 -45.75 -6.52
N ASP A 11 -24.35 -45.89 -7.00
CA ASP A 11 -25.08 -45.05 -7.93
C ASP A 11 -25.49 -43.71 -7.34
N SER A 12 -25.53 -42.73 -8.21
CA SER A 12 -26.18 -41.42 -7.98
C SER A 12 -27.69 -41.52 -8.31
N PRO A 13 -28.54 -40.80 -7.61
CA PRO A 13 -29.82 -40.41 -8.18
C PRO A 13 -29.86 -38.92 -8.54
N LEU A 14 -30.22 -38.66 -9.78
CA LEU A 14 -30.69 -37.41 -10.31
C LEU A 14 -31.91 -36.90 -9.54
N LEU A 15 -31.85 -35.67 -9.06
CA LEU A 15 -33.03 -34.93 -8.60
C LEU A 15 -33.38 -33.80 -9.54
N SER A 16 -34.60 -33.91 -10.02
CA SER A 16 -35.36 -33.07 -10.93
C SER A 16 -35.51 -31.63 -10.46
N LEU A 17 -35.19 -30.69 -11.36
CA LEU A 17 -35.52 -29.26 -11.22
C LEU A 17 -36.97 -29.01 -11.61
N THR A 18 -37.78 -28.65 -10.62
CA THR A 18 -39.12 -28.10 -10.83
C THR A 18 -39.02 -26.58 -10.95
N LYS A 19 -39.41 -26.06 -12.14
CA LYS A 19 -39.62 -24.65 -12.39
C LYS A 19 -40.82 -24.12 -11.63
N ILE A 20 -40.65 -23.11 -10.79
CA ILE A 20 -41.73 -22.28 -10.27
C ILE A 20 -41.61 -20.92 -10.93
N GLY A 21 -42.55 -20.62 -11.81
CA GLY A 21 -42.72 -19.30 -12.42
C GLY A 21 -43.51 -18.39 -11.45
N VAL A 22 -43.07 -17.15 -11.37
CA VAL A 22 -43.80 -16.05 -10.73
C VAL A 22 -44.02 -14.97 -11.79
N PRO A 23 -45.24 -14.43 -11.97
CA PRO A 23 -45.55 -13.49 -13.06
C PRO A 23 -45.07 -12.08 -12.73
N MET A 24 -44.55 -11.41 -13.76
CA MET A 24 -44.29 -9.98 -13.77
C MET A 24 -45.61 -9.22 -13.89
N GLU A 25 -45.90 -8.36 -12.92
CA GLU A 25 -46.84 -7.26 -13.11
C GLU A 25 -46.12 -6.00 -13.56
N LEU A 26 -46.47 -5.54 -14.75
CA LEU A 26 -46.13 -4.18 -15.20
C LEU A 26 -47.12 -3.19 -14.58
N ASN A 27 -46.63 -2.21 -13.85
CA ASN A 27 -47.46 -1.01 -13.62
C ASN A 27 -46.62 0.28 -13.57
N SER A 28 -46.99 1.12 -14.55
CA SER A 28 -47.11 2.57 -14.57
C SER A 28 -45.87 3.47 -14.43
N LEU A 29 -45.52 4.02 -15.55
CA LEU A 29 -44.80 5.26 -15.77
C LEU A 29 -45.47 6.44 -15.05
N SER A 30 -44.70 7.24 -14.33
CA SER A 30 -45.03 8.62 -13.96
C SER A 30 -43.83 9.55 -14.21
N PRO A 31 -44.04 10.84 -14.44
CA PRO A 31 -43.21 11.60 -15.37
C PRO A 31 -42.04 12.36 -14.74
N LEU A 32 -41.07 12.63 -15.59
CA LEU A 32 -39.89 13.48 -15.41
C LEU A 32 -40.20 14.83 -14.75
N HIS A 33 -39.58 15.09 -13.59
CA HIS A 33 -39.42 16.45 -13.09
C HIS A 33 -38.02 16.96 -13.48
N SER A 34 -38.04 18.03 -14.25
CA SER A 34 -36.89 18.85 -14.59
C SER A 34 -36.33 19.55 -13.34
N PHE A 35 -35.09 19.26 -12.96
CA PHE A 35 -34.36 20.05 -11.98
C PHE A 35 -33.41 21.02 -12.69
N THR A 36 -33.69 22.31 -12.49
CA THR A 36 -32.75 23.40 -12.79
C THR A 36 -31.66 23.48 -11.72
N PRO A 37 -30.40 23.74 -12.07
CA PRO A 37 -29.32 23.86 -11.08
C PRO A 37 -29.36 25.25 -10.41
N ASN A 38 -29.62 25.27 -9.12
CA ASN A 38 -29.40 26.44 -8.28
C ASN A 38 -27.91 26.60 -7.96
N SER A 39 -27.37 27.75 -8.38
CA SER A 39 -26.03 28.21 -8.04
C SER A 39 -25.90 28.50 -6.55
N LEU A 40 -25.17 27.66 -5.82
CA LEU A 40 -24.72 27.95 -4.46
C LEU A 40 -23.44 28.80 -4.51
N GLN A 41 -23.56 30.07 -4.19
CA GLN A 41 -22.45 30.97 -3.89
C GLN A 41 -21.78 30.52 -2.60
N ILE A 42 -20.53 30.04 -2.69
CA ILE A 42 -19.70 29.78 -1.51
C ILE A 42 -19.01 31.08 -1.11
N SER A 43 -19.39 31.57 0.05
CA SER A 43 -18.78 32.73 0.71
C SER A 43 -17.38 32.39 1.23
N ARG A 44 -16.37 33.08 0.70
CA ARG A 44 -14.97 33.01 1.19
C ARG A 44 -14.86 33.80 2.47
N ARG A 45 -14.65 33.19 3.61
CA ARG A 45 -14.17 33.86 4.83
C ARG A 45 -12.66 33.69 4.95
N HIS A 46 -11.98 34.82 4.84
CA HIS A 46 -10.55 35.01 5.09
C HIS A 46 -10.23 34.76 6.56
N PHE A 47 -9.26 33.91 6.82
CA PHE A 47 -8.61 33.86 8.13
C PHE A 47 -7.21 34.48 7.99
N VAL A 48 -7.12 35.78 8.36
CA VAL A 48 -5.85 36.49 8.46
C VAL A 48 -5.31 36.31 9.87
N ARG A 49 -4.17 35.67 10.05
CA ARG A 49 -3.35 35.83 11.25
C ARG A 49 -2.20 36.78 10.95
N THR A 50 -2.28 37.95 11.52
CA THR A 50 -1.27 39.00 11.55
C THR A 50 -0.09 38.53 12.43
N VAL A 51 1.10 38.43 11.87
CA VAL A 51 2.36 38.49 12.62
C VAL A 51 3.03 39.78 12.18
N GLY A 52 3.09 40.75 13.07
CA GLY A 52 3.74 42.04 12.83
C GLY A 52 5.26 41.92 12.93
N ALA A 53 5.96 42.43 11.93
CA ALA A 53 7.32 42.92 12.07
C ALA A 53 7.43 44.18 11.22
N ALA A 54 7.72 45.31 11.88
CA ALA A 54 7.99 46.61 11.28
C ALA A 54 9.39 46.62 10.65
N ILE A 55 9.49 46.99 9.37
CA ILE A 55 10.72 47.54 8.78
C ILE A 55 10.35 48.69 7.86
N ALA A 56 11.07 49.79 8.05
CA ALA A 56 10.89 51.08 7.43
C ALA A 56 11.17 51.11 5.93
N GLY A 57 10.55 52.09 5.28
CA GLY A 57 10.40 52.27 3.85
C GLY A 57 11.62 52.56 2.99
N THR A 58 11.38 52.34 1.71
CA THR A 58 11.82 53.20 0.58
C THR A 58 10.89 52.96 -0.61
N PRO A 59 10.62 53.94 -1.45
CA PRO A 59 9.69 53.80 -2.56
C PRO A 59 10.39 53.26 -3.80
N PHE A 60 9.76 52.28 -4.47
CA PHE A 60 10.20 51.87 -5.80
C PHE A 60 9.07 51.79 -6.80
N LEU A 61 9.35 52.37 -7.95
CA LEU A 61 8.53 52.61 -9.14
C LEU A 61 7.96 51.29 -9.73
N GLY A 62 6.80 51.44 -10.32
CA GLY A 62 6.02 50.35 -10.89
C GLY A 62 6.64 49.56 -12.06
N THR A 63 6.34 48.29 -12.09
CA THR A 63 6.22 47.48 -13.27
C THR A 63 5.00 46.60 -13.19
N ASN A 64 4.17 46.61 -14.22
CA ASN A 64 3.01 45.76 -14.40
C ASN A 64 3.48 44.27 -14.44
N GLN A 65 3.20 43.51 -13.39
CA GLN A 65 3.24 42.06 -13.45
C GLN A 65 1.82 41.52 -13.59
N LEU A 66 1.60 40.80 -14.68
CA LEU A 66 0.44 39.96 -14.93
C LEU A 66 0.27 38.99 -13.74
N LEU A 67 -0.90 38.99 -13.15
CA LEU A 67 -1.34 38.01 -12.16
C LEU A 67 -1.41 36.65 -12.85
N THR A 68 -0.37 35.83 -12.71
CA THR A 68 -0.45 34.40 -12.95
C THR A 68 -1.27 33.79 -11.82
N ALA A 69 -2.35 33.09 -12.17
CA ALA A 69 -3.16 32.34 -11.24
C ALA A 69 -2.25 31.43 -10.39
N GLY A 70 -2.26 31.63 -9.07
CA GLY A 70 -1.45 30.90 -8.15
C GLY A 70 -1.74 29.40 -8.26
N GLN A 71 -0.67 28.62 -8.44
CA GLN A 71 -0.73 27.19 -8.23
C GLN A 71 -1.18 26.95 -6.76
N PRO A 72 -1.96 25.89 -6.49
CA PRO A 72 -2.29 25.54 -5.12
C PRO A 72 -0.98 25.28 -4.36
N GLU A 73 -0.78 26.05 -3.29
CA GLU A 73 0.35 25.89 -2.38
C GLU A 73 0.39 24.41 -1.95
N SER A 74 1.50 23.74 -2.22
CA SER A 74 1.78 22.42 -1.67
C SER A 74 1.77 22.54 -0.15
N ILE A 75 0.85 21.86 0.51
CA ILE A 75 0.84 21.73 1.97
C ILE A 75 2.21 21.16 2.33
N PRO A 76 3.02 21.83 3.20
CA PRO A 76 4.27 21.23 3.65
C PRO A 76 3.97 19.84 4.20
N SER A 77 4.74 18.83 3.77
CA SER A 77 4.60 17.46 4.26
C SER A 77 4.72 17.51 5.77
N ALA A 78 3.59 17.37 6.48
CA ALA A 78 3.59 17.34 7.93
C ALA A 78 4.32 16.06 8.36
N ILE A 79 5.25 16.18 9.32
CA ILE A 79 5.87 15.02 9.96
C ILE A 79 4.76 14.27 10.70
N PRO A 80 4.45 13.00 10.36
CA PRO A 80 3.26 12.32 10.89
C PRO A 80 3.35 12.01 12.39
N GLU A 81 4.52 11.74 12.94
CA GLU A 81 4.71 11.31 14.33
C GLU A 81 4.11 12.27 15.39
N PRO A 82 4.35 13.60 15.35
CA PRO A 82 3.71 14.53 16.26
C PRO A 82 2.19 14.59 16.11
N LEU A 83 1.66 14.33 14.90
CA LEU A 83 0.23 14.30 14.65
C LEU A 83 -0.45 13.09 15.29
N VAL A 84 0.23 11.93 15.33
CA VAL A 84 -0.29 10.73 16.04
C VAL A 84 -0.54 11.04 17.51
N LYS A 85 0.38 11.76 18.18
CA LYS A 85 0.21 12.18 19.56
C LYS A 85 -1.01 13.10 19.72
N LYS A 86 -1.15 14.12 18.87
CA LYS A 86 -2.29 15.06 18.91
C LYS A 86 -3.62 14.34 18.67
N LEU A 87 -3.65 13.42 17.70
CA LEU A 87 -4.81 12.59 17.42
C LEU A 87 -5.21 11.76 18.64
N TYR A 88 -4.26 11.06 19.25
CA TYR A 88 -4.46 10.24 20.46
C TYR A 88 -5.00 11.08 21.63
N GLU A 89 -4.46 12.28 21.86
CA GLU A 89 -4.90 13.19 22.90
C GLU A 89 -6.31 13.74 22.67
N SER A 90 -6.74 13.87 21.39
CA SER A 90 -8.08 14.33 21.00
C SER A 90 -9.18 13.30 21.19
N PHE A 91 -8.83 12.01 21.35
CA PHE A 91 -9.82 10.95 21.49
C PHE A 91 -10.51 10.97 22.86
N THR A 92 -11.83 10.81 22.84
CA THR A 92 -12.64 10.52 24.03
C THR A 92 -12.27 9.15 24.60
N PRO A 93 -12.57 8.88 25.89
CA PRO A 93 -12.38 7.52 26.46
C PRO A 93 -13.09 6.43 25.66
N ALA A 94 -14.28 6.68 25.13
CA ALA A 94 -15.03 5.76 24.29
C ALA A 94 -14.30 5.48 22.96
N GLN A 95 -13.72 6.50 22.31
CA GLN A 95 -12.93 6.32 21.12
C GLN A 95 -11.64 5.53 21.43
N LYS A 96 -10.93 5.88 22.50
CA LYS A 96 -9.71 5.13 22.90
C LYS A 96 -9.98 3.65 23.14
N SER A 97 -11.11 3.30 23.74
CA SER A 97 -11.44 1.90 23.99
C SER A 97 -11.66 1.06 22.73
N LYS A 98 -11.93 1.71 21.60
CA LYS A 98 -12.18 1.05 20.30
C LYS A 98 -10.96 1.03 19.37
N VAL A 99 -10.14 2.08 19.39
CA VAL A 99 -9.05 2.25 18.40
C VAL A 99 -7.66 2.32 19.04
N CYS A 100 -7.53 2.28 20.37
CA CYS A 100 -6.23 2.32 21.05
C CYS A 100 -6.01 1.04 21.84
N PHE A 101 -4.82 0.48 21.72
CA PHE A 101 -4.43 -0.81 22.28
C PHE A 101 -3.09 -0.70 23.02
N ASN A 102 -2.84 -1.63 23.94
CA ASN A 102 -1.52 -1.81 24.51
C ASN A 102 -0.52 -2.20 23.41
N TRP A 103 0.76 -1.86 23.60
CA TRP A 103 1.83 -2.15 22.64
C TRP A 103 1.89 -3.62 22.23
N ASP A 104 1.74 -4.54 23.18
CA ASP A 104 1.82 -5.98 22.96
C ASP A 104 0.46 -6.64 22.78
N HIS A 105 -0.55 -5.87 22.36
CA HIS A 105 -1.89 -6.40 22.13
C HIS A 105 -1.86 -7.50 21.08
N LYS A 106 -2.46 -8.64 21.42
CA LYS A 106 -2.56 -9.83 20.55
C LYS A 106 -4.01 -10.18 20.30
N ASP A 107 -4.27 -10.63 19.09
CA ASP A 107 -5.49 -11.35 18.75
C ASP A 107 -5.18 -12.84 18.51
N LYS A 108 -6.13 -13.56 17.90
CA LYS A 108 -5.97 -14.99 17.56
C LYS A 108 -4.84 -15.28 16.57
N HIS A 109 -4.32 -14.27 15.89
CA HIS A 109 -3.26 -14.39 14.88
C HIS A 109 -1.88 -13.90 15.40
N GLY A 110 -1.79 -13.38 16.61
CA GLY A 110 -0.56 -12.86 17.23
C GLY A 110 -0.60 -11.37 17.47
N LEU A 111 0.55 -10.67 17.36
CA LEU A 111 0.65 -9.22 17.59
C LEU A 111 -0.13 -8.45 16.52
N LEU A 112 -1.28 -7.86 16.90
CA LEU A 112 -2.18 -7.19 15.96
C LEU A 112 -1.49 -6.05 15.20
N ARG A 113 -0.60 -5.30 15.85
CA ARG A 113 0.15 -4.22 15.19
C ARG A 113 1.09 -4.67 14.07
N GLN A 114 1.40 -5.96 13.95
CA GLN A 114 2.26 -6.51 12.89
C GLN A 114 1.46 -7.24 11.79
N HIS A 115 0.15 -7.37 11.94
CA HIS A 115 -0.67 -8.03 10.93
C HIS A 115 -0.70 -7.27 9.62
N ILE A 116 -0.77 -8.02 8.53
CA ILE A 116 -0.88 -7.52 7.18
C ILE A 116 -1.80 -8.42 6.36
N ARG A 117 -2.75 -7.81 5.64
CA ARG A 117 -3.66 -8.49 4.71
C ARG A 117 -3.97 -7.59 3.53
N ALA A 118 -4.44 -8.19 2.43
CA ALA A 118 -4.78 -7.45 1.22
C ALA A 118 -6.05 -6.59 1.37
N ASN A 119 -6.99 -7.05 2.20
CA ASN A 119 -8.25 -6.33 2.44
C ASN A 119 -8.71 -6.62 3.88
N TRP A 120 -8.65 -5.62 4.74
CA TRP A 120 -9.05 -5.76 6.14
C TRP A 120 -9.14 -4.42 6.86
N ASN A 121 -9.98 -4.38 7.89
CA ASN A 121 -10.07 -3.25 8.80
C ASN A 121 -9.56 -3.68 10.18
N ILE A 122 -8.53 -2.98 10.68
CA ILE A 122 -7.91 -3.28 11.98
C ILE A 122 -8.84 -3.00 13.16
N THR A 123 -9.78 -2.07 12.96
CA THR A 123 -10.87 -1.73 13.89
C THR A 123 -12.17 -1.52 13.11
N GLU A 124 -13.32 -1.52 13.82
CA GLU A 124 -14.63 -1.33 13.20
C GLU A 124 -14.86 0.09 12.64
N PRO A 125 -14.45 1.20 13.33
CA PRO A 125 -14.74 2.53 12.85
C PRO A 125 -13.98 2.86 11.56
N ILE A 126 -14.73 3.23 10.51
CA ILE A 126 -14.20 3.74 9.24
C ILE A 126 -13.87 5.22 9.38
N VAL A 127 -12.80 5.67 8.74
CA VAL A 127 -12.26 7.04 8.88
C VAL A 127 -13.30 8.11 8.54
N ASN A 128 -14.04 7.96 7.42
CA ASN A 128 -15.03 8.95 7.00
C ASN A 128 -16.42 8.79 7.66
N SER A 129 -16.59 7.79 8.56
CA SER A 129 -17.84 7.68 9.33
C SER A 129 -18.01 8.83 10.34
N ASP A 130 -19.20 8.93 10.93
CA ASP A 130 -19.50 9.93 11.99
C ASP A 130 -18.79 9.64 13.32
N TYR A 131 -18.02 8.54 13.40
CA TYR A 131 -17.28 8.16 14.60
C TYR A 131 -16.16 9.15 14.95
N PHE A 132 -15.50 9.69 13.95
CA PHE A 132 -14.43 10.67 14.11
C PHE A 132 -14.93 12.08 13.84
N THR A 133 -14.48 13.04 14.65
CA THR A 133 -14.74 14.47 14.41
C THR A 133 -14.01 14.92 13.14
N LYS A 134 -14.42 16.07 12.59
CA LYS A 134 -13.77 16.67 11.42
C LYS A 134 -12.27 16.86 11.64
N ASP A 135 -11.88 17.43 12.79
CA ASP A 135 -10.47 17.68 13.11
C ASP A 135 -9.66 16.37 13.24
N GLN A 136 -10.30 15.30 13.77
CA GLN A 136 -9.67 13.97 13.84
C GLN A 136 -9.46 13.39 12.45
N LYS A 137 -10.45 13.49 11.56
CA LYS A 137 -10.34 13.05 10.15
C LYS A 137 -9.21 13.78 9.42
N GLU A 138 -9.11 15.10 9.59
CA GLU A 138 -8.04 15.92 9.00
C GLU A 138 -6.65 15.49 9.54
N MET A 139 -6.53 15.20 10.83
CA MET A 139 -5.28 14.67 11.39
C MET A 139 -4.94 13.29 10.85
N ILE A 140 -5.91 12.37 10.75
CA ILE A 140 -5.72 11.04 10.20
C ILE A 140 -5.27 11.12 8.73
N GLU A 141 -5.89 11.99 7.94
CA GLU A 141 -5.52 12.25 6.55
C GLU A 141 -4.08 12.78 6.43
N ALA A 142 -3.71 13.76 7.28
CA ALA A 142 -2.37 14.30 7.28
C ALA A 142 -1.31 13.29 7.71
N ILE A 143 -1.61 12.39 8.66
CA ILE A 143 -0.75 11.26 9.03
C ILE A 143 -0.57 10.33 7.83
N PHE A 144 -1.66 9.92 7.18
CA PHE A 144 -1.62 9.02 6.04
C PHE A 144 -0.78 9.57 4.88
N PHE A 145 -1.09 10.79 4.42
CA PHE A 145 -0.34 11.40 3.32
C PHE A 145 1.08 11.80 3.70
N GLY A 146 1.37 11.98 4.99
CA GLY A 146 2.72 12.20 5.50
C GLY A 146 3.68 11.02 5.30
N HIS A 147 3.19 9.82 5.00
CA HIS A 147 4.01 8.65 4.63
C HIS A 147 4.48 8.67 3.17
N PHE A 148 3.84 9.46 2.32
CA PHE A 148 4.11 9.49 0.90
C PHE A 148 4.89 10.75 0.51
N ASP A 149 5.70 10.61 -0.54
CA ASP A 149 6.30 11.76 -1.19
C ASP A 149 5.20 12.68 -1.74
N PRO A 150 5.28 14.01 -1.56
CA PRO A 150 4.24 14.94 -2.04
C PRO A 150 3.94 14.81 -3.55
N SER A 151 4.92 14.44 -4.37
CA SER A 151 4.72 14.19 -5.81
C SER A 151 3.80 13.01 -6.10
N TRP A 152 3.65 12.09 -5.14
CA TRP A 152 2.80 10.90 -5.24
C TRP A 152 1.39 11.12 -4.67
N HIS A 153 1.11 12.18 -3.92
CA HIS A 153 -0.20 12.39 -3.30
C HIS A 153 -1.35 12.32 -4.30
N LYS A 154 -1.19 12.93 -5.49
CA LYS A 154 -2.23 12.87 -6.54
C LYS A 154 -2.46 11.44 -7.05
N LYS A 155 -1.39 10.66 -7.24
CA LYS A 155 -1.47 9.27 -7.69
C LYS A 155 -2.14 8.38 -6.62
N ILE A 156 -1.75 8.55 -5.35
CA ILE A 156 -2.35 7.82 -4.24
C ILE A 156 -3.84 8.16 -4.08
N ARG A 157 -4.23 9.45 -4.15
CA ARG A 157 -5.65 9.84 -4.13
C ARG A 157 -6.43 9.22 -5.29
N LYS A 158 -5.85 9.20 -6.49
CA LYS A 158 -6.48 8.55 -7.65
C LYS A 158 -6.66 7.06 -7.42
N GLN A 159 -5.64 6.37 -6.95
CA GLN A 159 -5.70 4.94 -6.65
C GLN A 159 -6.82 4.64 -5.64
N LEU A 160 -6.89 5.39 -4.53
CA LEU A 160 -7.94 5.23 -3.53
C LEU A 160 -9.33 5.54 -4.10
N GLN A 161 -9.45 6.56 -4.96
CA GLN A 161 -10.72 6.91 -5.60
C GLN A 161 -11.21 5.82 -6.53
N ASP A 162 -10.31 5.28 -7.36
CA ASP A 162 -10.66 4.27 -8.37
C ASP A 162 -10.99 2.91 -7.70
N ASP A 163 -10.25 2.54 -6.65
CA ASP A 163 -10.31 1.22 -6.04
C ASP A 163 -11.38 1.08 -4.94
N GLN A 164 -11.73 2.16 -4.25
CA GLN A 164 -12.57 2.08 -3.04
C GLN A 164 -13.44 3.33 -2.78
N GLY A 165 -13.66 4.15 -3.80
CA GLY A 165 -14.54 5.32 -3.69
C GLY A 165 -13.90 6.55 -3.07
N GLY A 166 -12.65 6.48 -2.59
CA GLY A 166 -11.89 7.61 -2.07
C GLY A 166 -11.14 7.32 -0.78
N TYR A 167 -10.34 8.31 -0.37
CA TYR A 167 -9.68 8.27 0.92
C TYR A 167 -10.69 8.27 2.07
N GLY A 168 -10.50 7.36 3.02
CA GLY A 168 -11.30 7.28 4.24
C GLY A 168 -12.61 6.50 4.11
N GLU A 169 -12.99 6.06 2.88
CA GLU A 169 -14.25 5.35 2.65
C GLU A 169 -14.21 3.88 3.10
N ASP A 170 -13.04 3.26 3.07
CA ASP A 170 -12.84 1.85 3.47
C ASP A 170 -11.71 1.67 4.50
N GLN A 171 -11.08 2.75 4.97
CA GLN A 171 -9.96 2.64 5.90
C GLN A 171 -10.40 2.74 7.34
N SER A 172 -9.72 1.96 8.20
CA SER A 172 -9.79 2.04 9.66
C SER A 172 -8.40 2.24 10.26
N ILE A 173 -8.35 2.71 11.50
CA ILE A 173 -7.09 2.99 12.20
C ILE A 173 -7.01 2.28 13.54
N ALA A 174 -5.77 2.04 13.99
CA ALA A 174 -5.46 1.69 15.38
C ALA A 174 -4.22 2.43 15.86
N ILE A 175 -4.17 2.72 17.15
CA ILE A 175 -2.97 3.25 17.81
C ILE A 175 -2.56 2.26 18.92
N PHE A 176 -1.31 1.83 18.87
CA PHE A 176 -0.72 0.94 19.86
C PHE A 176 0.27 1.69 20.74
N GLY A 177 0.32 1.34 22.03
CA GLY A 177 1.20 2.01 22.99
C GLY A 177 0.79 3.45 23.31
N THR A 178 1.77 4.29 23.64
CA THR A 178 1.52 5.68 24.06
C THR A 178 2.26 6.66 23.16
N PRO A 179 1.59 7.34 22.23
CA PRO A 179 2.22 8.34 21.36
C PRO A 179 2.92 9.45 22.15
N GLY A 180 4.11 9.83 21.70
CA GLY A 180 4.99 10.77 22.40
C GLY A 180 5.96 10.12 23.38
N THR A 181 5.95 8.79 23.48
CA THR A 181 7.01 7.98 24.09
C THR A 181 7.79 7.28 22.98
N ASN A 182 8.80 6.49 23.37
CA ASN A 182 9.55 5.61 22.45
C ASN A 182 8.83 4.27 22.17
N GLN A 183 7.54 4.16 22.48
CA GLN A 183 6.78 2.94 22.28
C GLN A 183 5.35 3.26 21.84
N PHE A 184 5.19 3.53 20.56
CA PHE A 184 3.88 3.73 19.93
C PHE A 184 3.91 3.32 18.47
N GLN A 185 2.75 2.99 17.94
CA GLN A 185 2.55 2.76 16.52
C GLN A 185 1.12 3.13 16.11
N PHE A 186 0.99 3.96 15.08
CA PHE A 186 -0.25 4.14 14.34
C PHE A 186 -0.26 3.15 13.18
N VAL A 187 -1.39 2.49 12.97
CA VAL A 187 -1.61 1.58 11.83
C VAL A 187 -2.90 1.97 11.14
N MET A 188 -2.87 2.14 9.83
CA MET A 188 -4.05 2.32 9.01
C MET A 188 -4.18 1.16 8.03
N THR A 189 -5.38 0.60 7.94
CA THR A 189 -5.68 -0.54 7.07
C THR A 189 -6.96 -0.31 6.30
N GLY A 190 -7.13 -1.03 5.21
CA GLY A 190 -8.30 -1.02 4.34
C GLY A 190 -8.08 -1.91 3.13
N ARG A 191 -8.94 -1.80 2.14
CA ARG A 191 -8.72 -2.44 0.85
C ARG A 191 -7.41 -1.92 0.24
N HIS A 192 -6.53 -2.81 -0.15
CA HIS A 192 -5.22 -2.51 -0.73
C HIS A 192 -4.37 -1.48 0.06
N THR A 193 -4.55 -1.46 1.39
CA THR A 193 -3.85 -0.49 2.22
C THR A 193 -3.45 -1.10 3.57
N THR A 194 -2.16 -1.07 3.88
CA THR A 194 -1.61 -1.18 5.24
C THR A 194 -0.39 -0.28 5.33
N VAL A 195 -0.48 0.79 6.11
CA VAL A 195 0.62 1.73 6.40
C VAL A 195 0.79 1.90 7.89
N ARG A 196 2.02 2.28 8.32
CA ARG A 196 2.38 2.39 9.73
C ARG A 196 3.19 3.64 9.99
N CYS A 197 3.03 4.22 11.18
CA CYS A 197 3.82 5.32 11.71
C CYS A 197 4.18 5.02 13.16
N ASP A 198 5.44 4.86 13.47
CA ASP A 198 5.89 4.38 14.77
C ASP A 198 7.00 5.24 15.41
N GLY A 199 7.58 6.19 14.67
CA GLY A 199 8.66 7.03 15.18
C GLY A 199 9.84 6.23 15.70
N ASP A 200 10.27 5.24 14.94
CA ASP A 200 11.37 4.29 15.26
C ASP A 200 11.10 3.39 16.49
N SER A 201 9.84 3.24 16.91
CA SER A 201 9.45 2.38 18.05
C SER A 201 9.53 0.89 17.72
N ALA A 202 9.41 0.51 16.45
CA ALA A 202 9.57 -0.87 15.98
C ALA A 202 11.02 -1.09 15.53
N GLU A 203 11.90 -1.33 16.49
CA GLU A 203 13.34 -1.53 16.25
C GLU A 203 13.59 -2.50 15.09
N HIS A 204 14.60 -2.19 14.29
CA HIS A 204 15.05 -2.99 13.14
C HIS A 204 14.10 -3.03 11.94
N LEU A 205 12.89 -2.47 11.98
CA LEU A 205 11.88 -2.60 10.92
C LEU A 205 11.71 -1.29 10.15
N ALA A 206 12.01 -1.30 8.86
CA ALA A 206 11.61 -0.21 7.99
C ALA A 206 10.08 -0.09 7.92
N PHE A 207 9.57 1.14 7.74
CA PHE A 207 8.14 1.46 7.75
C PHE A 207 7.41 1.12 9.07
N GLY A 208 8.13 0.81 10.15
CA GLY A 208 7.54 0.32 11.39
C GLY A 208 6.98 -1.11 11.30
N GLY A 209 7.27 -1.84 10.23
CA GLY A 209 6.84 -3.22 9.99
C GLY A 209 6.31 -3.49 8.58
N PRO A 210 5.69 -4.65 8.35
CA PRO A 210 5.18 -4.99 7.03
C PRO A 210 4.14 -4.00 6.52
N ILE A 211 4.26 -3.57 5.26
CA ILE A 211 3.27 -2.72 4.57
C ILE A 211 2.68 -3.44 3.36
N PHE A 212 1.49 -3.00 2.98
CA PHE A 212 0.77 -3.51 1.82
C PHE A 212 0.14 -2.37 1.04
N TYR A 213 0.26 -2.43 -0.28
CA TYR A 213 -0.46 -1.55 -1.18
C TYR A 213 -0.85 -2.30 -2.46
N GLY A 214 -1.83 -1.79 -3.18
CA GLY A 214 -2.31 -2.44 -4.39
C GLY A 214 -3.25 -1.55 -5.19
N HIS A 215 -3.87 -2.13 -6.22
CA HIS A 215 -4.81 -1.45 -7.10
C HIS A 215 -5.68 -2.43 -7.86
N ALA A 216 -6.99 -2.21 -7.88
CA ALA A 216 -7.96 -2.91 -8.71
C ALA A 216 -9.13 -1.94 -9.03
N ALA A 217 -8.96 -1.12 -10.06
CA ALA A 217 -9.92 -0.05 -10.38
C ALA A 217 -11.14 -0.53 -11.16
N ASP A 218 -10.95 -1.44 -12.12
CA ASP A 218 -12.02 -1.85 -13.02
C ASP A 218 -12.79 -3.07 -12.50
N ASP A 219 -12.05 -4.09 -12.04
CA ASP A 219 -12.60 -5.36 -11.60
C ASP A 219 -11.51 -6.17 -10.92
N PHE A 220 -11.88 -7.34 -10.40
CA PHE A 220 -10.94 -8.31 -9.86
C PHE A 220 -9.85 -8.71 -10.88
N ASN A 221 -10.18 -8.79 -12.16
CA ASN A 221 -9.29 -9.15 -13.26
C ASN A 221 -8.89 -7.93 -14.11
N GLU A 222 -8.28 -6.95 -13.48
CA GLU A 222 -7.79 -5.76 -14.17
C GLU A 222 -6.61 -6.09 -15.08
N LYS A 223 -6.56 -5.46 -16.28
CA LYS A 223 -5.37 -5.55 -17.12
C LYS A 223 -4.18 -4.94 -16.40
N ALA A 224 -3.05 -5.62 -16.42
CA ALA A 224 -1.84 -5.19 -15.73
C ALA A 224 -1.40 -3.76 -16.10
N ASN A 225 -1.54 -3.37 -17.36
CA ASN A 225 -1.24 -2.03 -17.87
C ASN A 225 -2.44 -1.07 -17.86
N HIS A 226 -3.44 -1.32 -17.03
CA HIS A 226 -4.60 -0.42 -16.90
C HIS A 226 -4.14 1.02 -16.58
N PRO A 227 -4.68 2.06 -17.25
CA PRO A 227 -4.25 3.45 -17.06
C PRO A 227 -4.39 3.98 -15.63
N GLY A 228 -5.26 3.37 -14.83
CA GLY A 228 -5.43 3.65 -13.40
C GLY A 228 -4.37 3.03 -12.52
N ASN A 229 -3.64 2.00 -12.98
CA ASN A 229 -2.61 1.33 -12.20
C ASN A 229 -1.39 2.24 -12.01
N VAL A 230 -1.38 3.00 -10.92
CA VAL A 230 -0.31 3.96 -10.59
C VAL A 230 1.02 3.29 -10.27
N PHE A 231 1.02 1.97 -10.01
CA PHE A 231 2.21 1.17 -9.67
C PHE A 231 2.77 0.38 -10.86
N TRP A 232 2.15 0.45 -12.05
CA TRP A 232 2.57 -0.30 -13.22
C TRP A 232 4.02 -0.05 -13.63
N GLU A 233 4.51 1.16 -13.44
CA GLU A 233 5.90 1.52 -13.74
C GLU A 233 6.92 0.68 -12.95
N GLN A 234 6.56 0.19 -11.76
CA GLN A 234 7.41 -0.70 -10.96
C GLN A 234 7.61 -2.05 -11.67
N ALA A 235 6.54 -2.61 -12.27
CA ALA A 235 6.63 -3.83 -13.08
C ALA A 235 7.47 -3.61 -14.36
N ILE A 236 7.24 -2.50 -15.05
CA ILE A 236 8.00 -2.16 -16.28
C ILE A 236 9.50 -2.08 -15.98
N LYS A 237 9.90 -1.40 -14.89
CA LYS A 237 11.31 -1.28 -14.50
C LYS A 237 11.94 -2.63 -14.13
N ALA A 238 11.23 -3.48 -13.38
CA ALA A 238 11.70 -4.82 -13.10
C ALA A 238 11.90 -5.64 -14.39
N ASN A 239 10.95 -5.56 -15.34
CA ASN A 239 11.04 -6.26 -16.61
C ASN A 239 12.12 -5.69 -17.55
N GLN A 240 12.50 -4.43 -17.44
CA GLN A 240 13.69 -3.89 -18.13
C GLN A 240 14.95 -4.63 -17.71
N VAL A 241 15.09 -4.95 -16.40
CA VAL A 241 16.19 -5.81 -15.93
C VAL A 241 16.13 -7.17 -16.59
N TYR A 242 14.96 -7.86 -16.57
CA TYR A 242 14.82 -9.19 -17.20
C TYR A 242 15.24 -9.18 -18.68
N LYS A 243 14.89 -8.14 -19.43
CA LYS A 243 15.19 -8.01 -20.88
C LYS A 243 16.69 -7.95 -21.18
N ILE A 244 17.50 -7.43 -20.28
CA ILE A 244 18.97 -7.30 -20.45
C ILE A 244 19.77 -8.45 -19.84
N LEU A 245 19.10 -9.45 -19.22
CA LEU A 245 19.74 -10.66 -18.72
C LEU A 245 20.17 -11.56 -19.89
N ASP A 246 21.31 -12.26 -19.74
CA ASP A 246 21.70 -13.32 -20.66
C ASP A 246 20.88 -14.60 -20.47
N GLY A 247 21.13 -15.62 -21.33
CA GLY A 247 20.34 -16.84 -21.31
C GLY A 247 20.40 -17.62 -19.99
N LYS A 248 21.57 -17.68 -19.34
CA LYS A 248 21.74 -18.38 -18.05
C LYS A 248 21.09 -17.57 -16.91
N GLN A 249 21.26 -16.26 -16.93
CA GLN A 249 20.66 -15.37 -15.96
C GLN A 249 19.13 -15.39 -16.05
N ARG A 250 18.55 -15.38 -17.26
CA ARG A 250 17.09 -15.52 -17.45
C ARG A 250 16.58 -16.85 -16.91
N GLN A 251 17.31 -17.95 -17.16
CA GLN A 251 16.95 -19.26 -16.63
C GLN A 251 16.97 -19.28 -15.10
N ALA A 252 17.92 -18.61 -14.46
CA ALA A 252 18.00 -18.48 -13.01
C ALA A 252 16.92 -17.56 -12.43
N ALA A 253 16.57 -16.49 -13.15
CA ALA A 253 15.60 -15.48 -12.70
C ALA A 253 14.14 -15.93 -12.90
N LEU A 254 13.84 -16.79 -13.89
CA LEU A 254 12.48 -17.20 -14.25
C LEU A 254 12.08 -18.48 -13.52
N ILE A 255 11.15 -18.34 -12.58
CA ILE A 255 10.69 -19.42 -11.70
C ILE A 255 9.28 -19.85 -12.15
N PRO A 256 8.99 -21.19 -12.24
CA PRO A 256 7.70 -21.67 -12.71
C PRO A 256 6.50 -21.21 -11.87
N ALA A 257 6.63 -21.19 -10.55
CA ALA A 257 5.52 -20.87 -9.65
C ALA A 257 5.93 -19.85 -8.58
N ALA A 258 5.09 -18.83 -8.38
CA ALA A 258 5.24 -17.89 -7.29
C ALA A 258 4.96 -18.55 -5.93
N PRO A 259 5.67 -18.19 -4.86
CA PRO A 259 5.24 -18.53 -3.51
C PRO A 259 3.89 -17.83 -3.22
N ALA A 260 3.16 -18.32 -2.21
CA ALA A 260 2.00 -17.56 -1.74
C ALA A 260 2.42 -16.12 -1.40
N GLU A 261 1.66 -15.14 -1.87
CA GLU A 261 2.00 -13.71 -1.74
C GLU A 261 2.16 -13.27 -0.29
N THR A 262 1.40 -13.89 0.63
CA THR A 262 1.50 -13.65 2.07
C THR A 262 2.78 -14.17 2.73
N LYS A 263 3.57 -14.99 2.04
CA LYS A 263 4.86 -15.49 2.56
C LYS A 263 5.95 -14.43 2.43
N ILE A 264 5.95 -13.48 3.35
CA ILE A 264 6.93 -12.39 3.42
C ILE A 264 7.86 -12.48 4.64
N GLN A 265 7.90 -13.64 5.31
CA GLN A 265 8.88 -13.90 6.37
C GLN A 265 10.29 -13.96 5.79
N PHE A 266 11.25 -13.46 6.56
CA PHE A 266 12.65 -13.47 6.16
C PHE A 266 13.23 -14.89 6.06
N LYS A 267 14.03 -15.12 5.03
CA LYS A 267 14.72 -16.40 4.80
C LYS A 267 15.99 -16.55 5.62
N LYS A 268 16.48 -15.47 6.25
CA LYS A 268 17.68 -15.45 7.09
C LYS A 268 19.00 -15.76 6.34
N SER A 269 18.95 -16.48 5.25
CA SER A 269 20.11 -16.82 4.42
C SER A 269 19.80 -16.59 2.94
N ALA A 270 20.72 -15.95 2.23
CA ALA A 270 20.61 -15.76 0.78
C ALA A 270 20.54 -17.09 0.01
N ASN A 271 21.06 -18.20 0.57
CA ASN A 271 21.02 -19.53 -0.06
C ASN A 271 19.61 -20.13 -0.09
N ASP A 272 18.71 -19.68 0.81
CA ASP A 272 17.33 -20.16 0.88
C ASP A 272 16.37 -19.37 -0.03
N ILE A 273 16.90 -18.38 -0.76
CA ILE A 273 16.15 -17.50 -1.64
C ILE A 273 16.31 -17.98 -3.08
N THR A 274 15.20 -18.08 -3.81
CA THR A 274 15.18 -18.45 -5.24
C THR A 274 15.44 -17.24 -6.13
N GLY A 275 15.81 -17.50 -7.40
CA GLY A 275 16.03 -16.44 -8.39
C GLY A 275 17.49 -16.13 -8.66
N LEU A 276 17.72 -15.18 -9.55
CA LEU A 276 19.05 -14.70 -9.93
C LEU A 276 19.63 -13.83 -8.83
N GLN A 277 20.81 -14.19 -8.34
CA GLN A 277 21.54 -13.36 -7.37
C GLN A 277 22.10 -12.11 -8.04
N ILE A 278 21.88 -10.95 -7.42
CA ILE A 278 22.28 -9.66 -8.00
C ILE A 278 23.81 -9.53 -8.08
N SER A 279 24.57 -10.20 -7.21
CA SER A 279 26.04 -10.24 -7.30
C SER A 279 26.55 -10.85 -8.61
N GLU A 280 25.77 -11.73 -9.26
CA GLU A 280 26.12 -12.39 -10.54
C GLU A 280 25.80 -11.50 -11.76
N MET A 281 25.24 -10.34 -11.56
CA MET A 281 24.90 -9.38 -12.61
C MET A 281 26.12 -8.56 -13.04
N THR A 282 26.13 -8.12 -14.30
CA THR A 282 27.08 -7.14 -14.79
C THR A 282 26.87 -5.78 -14.13
N LYS A 283 27.85 -4.87 -14.26
CA LYS A 283 27.73 -3.51 -13.71
C LYS A 283 26.49 -2.77 -14.23
N ASP A 284 26.19 -2.88 -15.52
CA ASP A 284 25.04 -2.21 -16.13
C ASP A 284 23.72 -2.81 -15.65
N GLN A 285 23.63 -4.13 -15.52
CA GLN A 285 22.47 -4.79 -14.95
C GLN A 285 22.23 -4.39 -13.48
N LYS A 286 23.29 -4.26 -12.68
CA LYS A 286 23.22 -3.76 -11.30
C LYS A 286 22.74 -2.30 -11.23
N GLN A 287 23.10 -1.47 -12.20
CA GLN A 287 22.57 -0.12 -12.28
C GLN A 287 21.07 -0.09 -12.56
N GLU A 288 20.57 -0.97 -13.43
CA GLU A 288 19.12 -1.12 -13.64
C GLU A 288 18.42 -1.63 -12.37
N MET A 289 19.01 -2.57 -11.61
CA MET A 289 18.47 -3.00 -10.32
C MET A 289 18.38 -1.86 -9.30
N GLN A 290 19.35 -0.91 -9.30
CA GLN A 290 19.25 0.30 -8.46
C GLN A 290 18.08 1.19 -8.88
N LYS A 291 17.75 1.27 -10.18
CA LYS A 291 16.57 1.99 -10.66
C LYS A 291 15.27 1.29 -10.24
N VAL A 292 15.26 -0.05 -10.26
CA VAL A 292 14.13 -0.82 -9.71
C VAL A 292 13.91 -0.46 -8.25
N LEU A 293 14.93 -0.60 -7.40
CA LEU A 293 14.82 -0.24 -5.99
C LEU A 293 14.35 1.20 -5.80
N SER A 294 14.90 2.13 -6.58
CA SER A 294 14.48 3.53 -6.50
C SER A 294 13.01 3.71 -6.83
N SER A 295 12.48 3.03 -7.86
CA SER A 295 11.05 3.11 -8.23
C SER A 295 10.12 2.47 -7.19
N LEU A 296 10.60 1.48 -6.44
CA LEU A 296 9.83 0.85 -5.38
C LEU A 296 9.65 1.80 -4.18
N ILE A 297 10.69 2.51 -3.81
CA ILE A 297 10.69 3.39 -2.63
C ILE A 297 10.28 4.84 -2.93
N GLU A 298 10.29 5.26 -4.21
CA GLU A 298 9.91 6.60 -4.65
C GLU A 298 8.54 7.09 -4.13
N PRO A 299 7.50 6.24 -4.00
CA PRO A 299 6.21 6.67 -3.47
C PRO A 299 6.26 7.17 -2.04
N PHE A 300 7.25 6.76 -1.25
CA PHE A 300 7.31 7.01 0.19
C PHE A 300 8.14 8.26 0.52
N ARG A 301 7.94 8.83 1.70
CA ARG A 301 8.71 9.99 2.20
C ARG A 301 10.21 9.70 2.29
N THR A 302 11.02 10.73 2.21
CA THR A 302 12.49 10.63 2.16
C THR A 302 13.11 9.89 3.37
N SER A 303 12.53 10.04 4.58
CA SER A 303 12.99 9.30 5.77
C SER A 303 12.86 7.80 5.58
N ASP A 304 11.69 7.32 5.14
CA ASP A 304 11.42 5.89 4.92
C ASP A 304 12.27 5.33 3.78
N GLN A 305 12.46 6.11 2.70
CA GLN A 305 13.40 5.74 1.63
C GLN A 305 14.83 5.55 2.15
N THR A 306 15.26 6.44 3.06
CA THR A 306 16.59 6.38 3.68
C THR A 306 16.72 5.15 4.59
N GLU A 307 15.68 4.86 5.36
CA GLU A 307 15.62 3.72 6.25
C GLU A 307 15.69 2.39 5.47
N VAL A 308 14.91 2.24 4.40
CA VAL A 308 14.99 1.07 3.50
C VAL A 308 16.41 0.87 2.97
N ARG A 309 17.07 1.94 2.51
CA ARG A 309 18.46 1.85 2.02
C ARG A 309 19.43 1.46 3.12
N LYS A 310 19.23 1.96 4.35
CA LYS A 310 20.02 1.59 5.54
C LYS A 310 19.87 0.10 5.86
N CYS A 311 18.64 -0.41 5.88
CA CYS A 311 18.35 -1.83 6.11
C CYS A 311 19.01 -2.72 5.05
N ILE A 312 18.89 -2.39 3.77
CA ILE A 312 19.55 -3.15 2.69
C ILE A 312 21.07 -3.12 2.85
N LYS A 313 21.65 -1.96 3.19
CA LYS A 313 23.09 -1.83 3.40
C LYS A 313 23.57 -2.68 4.58
N ALA A 314 22.82 -2.73 5.68
CA ALA A 314 23.14 -3.53 6.86
C ALA A 314 23.21 -5.04 6.53
N GLN A 315 22.43 -5.50 5.57
CA GLN A 315 22.42 -6.89 5.09
C GLN A 315 23.51 -7.21 4.06
N GLY A 316 24.40 -6.28 3.72
CA GLY A 316 25.45 -6.45 2.70
C GLY A 316 25.09 -5.90 1.32
N GLY A 317 24.02 -5.11 1.21
CA GLY A 317 23.59 -4.43 -0.02
C GLY A 317 22.74 -5.30 -0.94
N LEU A 318 22.37 -4.75 -2.09
CA LEU A 318 21.58 -5.48 -3.11
C LEU A 318 22.28 -6.73 -3.64
N ASP A 319 23.60 -6.82 -3.55
CA ASP A 319 24.35 -8.02 -3.97
C ASP A 319 23.98 -9.29 -3.18
N GLN A 320 23.39 -9.13 -1.98
CA GLN A 320 22.84 -10.24 -1.18
C GLN A 320 21.40 -10.59 -1.56
N CYS A 321 20.76 -9.79 -2.38
CA CYS A 321 19.40 -10.02 -2.84
C CYS A 321 19.36 -10.85 -4.12
N ARG A 322 18.19 -11.45 -4.38
CA ARG A 322 17.83 -12.15 -5.60
C ARG A 322 16.58 -11.57 -6.20
N ILE A 323 16.52 -11.60 -7.54
CA ILE A 323 15.31 -11.25 -8.27
C ILE A 323 14.70 -12.49 -8.92
N SER A 324 13.42 -12.70 -8.75
CA SER A 324 12.63 -13.77 -9.35
C SER A 324 11.47 -13.18 -10.14
N PHE A 325 11.25 -13.70 -11.34
CA PHE A 325 10.05 -13.48 -12.15
C PHE A 325 9.28 -14.80 -12.21
N TYR A 326 7.95 -14.75 -12.21
CA TYR A 326 7.13 -15.96 -12.10
C TYR A 326 6.30 -16.18 -13.34
N GLN A 327 6.33 -17.42 -13.87
CA GLN A 327 5.51 -17.83 -15.02
C GLN A 327 4.03 -18.00 -14.63
N SER A 328 3.78 -18.48 -13.40
CA SER A 328 2.41 -18.64 -12.92
C SER A 328 1.73 -17.29 -12.69
N GLY A 329 0.52 -17.18 -13.20
CA GLY A 329 -0.28 -15.96 -13.05
C GLY A 329 0.10 -14.83 -14.00
N ASP A 330 1.00 -15.10 -14.98
CA ASP A 330 1.30 -14.16 -16.04
C ASP A 330 0.12 -14.06 -17.01
N ILE A 331 -0.28 -12.85 -17.39
CA ILE A 331 -1.38 -12.59 -18.30
C ILE A 331 -0.91 -11.76 -19.50
N GLY A 332 -1.43 -12.07 -20.67
CA GLY A 332 -1.23 -11.27 -21.87
C GLY A 332 -0.27 -11.87 -22.85
N ASN A 333 0.86 -12.32 -22.69
CA ASN A 333 1.92 -12.65 -23.65
C ASN A 333 2.53 -11.38 -24.29
N ASP A 334 2.67 -10.33 -23.47
CA ASP A 334 3.18 -9.02 -23.85
C ASP A 334 4.68 -8.83 -23.54
N GLN A 335 5.35 -9.90 -23.13
CA GLN A 335 6.77 -9.91 -22.72
C GLN A 335 7.06 -9.13 -21.44
N VAL A 336 6.06 -8.97 -20.58
CA VAL A 336 6.16 -8.40 -19.25
C VAL A 336 5.71 -9.46 -18.24
N TRP A 337 6.61 -9.91 -17.39
CA TRP A 337 6.26 -10.80 -16.27
C TRP A 337 5.49 -9.98 -15.23
N ASP A 338 4.22 -10.29 -15.03
CA ASP A 338 3.33 -9.57 -14.12
C ASP A 338 3.70 -9.78 -12.65
N ASN A 339 4.20 -10.96 -12.32
CA ASN A 339 4.51 -11.33 -10.94
C ASN A 339 6.02 -11.49 -10.77
N TRP A 340 6.59 -10.80 -9.79
CA TRP A 340 8.01 -10.85 -9.51
C TRP A 340 8.29 -10.54 -8.03
N ARG A 341 9.49 -10.87 -7.58
CA ARG A 341 9.93 -10.61 -6.21
C ARG A 341 11.40 -10.22 -6.18
N LEU A 342 11.70 -9.19 -5.41
CA LEU A 342 13.04 -8.86 -4.95
C LEU A 342 13.16 -9.28 -3.49
N GLU A 343 14.08 -10.19 -3.19
CA GLU A 343 14.19 -10.80 -1.86
C GLU A 343 15.65 -10.87 -1.40
N GLY A 344 15.90 -10.53 -0.14
CA GLY A 344 17.19 -10.64 0.56
C GLY A 344 17.03 -11.32 1.90
N PRO A 345 18.11 -11.50 2.69
CA PRO A 345 18.04 -12.18 3.99
C PRO A 345 17.02 -11.56 4.95
N ALA A 346 16.87 -10.24 4.93
CA ALA A 346 15.88 -9.49 5.72
C ALA A 346 15.15 -8.45 4.86
N PHE A 347 14.88 -8.79 3.61
CA PHE A 347 14.22 -7.93 2.66
C PHE A 347 13.28 -8.75 1.78
N VAL A 348 12.00 -8.38 1.72
CA VAL A 348 11.02 -8.96 0.80
C VAL A 348 10.21 -7.83 0.19
N TRP A 349 10.21 -7.75 -1.14
CA TRP A 349 9.31 -6.92 -1.93
C TRP A 349 8.67 -7.79 -2.99
N HIS A 350 7.47 -8.26 -2.71
CA HIS A 350 6.70 -9.14 -3.60
C HIS A 350 5.66 -8.32 -4.35
N TYR A 351 5.80 -8.27 -5.65
CA TYR A 351 4.87 -7.62 -6.56
C TYR A 351 4.07 -8.69 -7.34
N ARG A 352 2.77 -8.69 -7.17
CA ARG A 352 1.81 -9.45 -7.95
C ARG A 352 1.02 -8.47 -8.80
N GLY A 353 1.22 -8.45 -10.13
CA GLY A 353 0.52 -7.58 -11.06
C GLY A 353 -0.78 -8.19 -11.60
N ALA A 354 -0.93 -9.52 -11.53
CA ALA A 354 -2.09 -10.24 -12.02
C ALA A 354 -2.73 -11.11 -10.91
N PRO A 355 -4.06 -11.20 -10.82
CA PRO A 355 -5.12 -10.60 -11.67
C PRO A 355 -5.34 -9.10 -11.45
N HIS A 356 -4.76 -8.50 -10.43
CA HIS A 356 -4.65 -7.08 -10.13
C HIS A 356 -3.48 -6.86 -9.16
N VAL A 357 -3.10 -5.61 -8.93
CA VAL A 357 -1.88 -5.30 -8.19
C VAL A 357 -2.01 -5.54 -6.69
N HIS A 358 -1.14 -6.40 -6.18
CA HIS A 358 -0.85 -6.57 -4.75
C HIS A 358 0.65 -6.43 -4.51
N VAL A 359 1.05 -5.59 -3.61
CA VAL A 359 2.46 -5.44 -3.23
C VAL A 359 2.63 -5.64 -1.73
N TRP A 360 3.39 -6.66 -1.39
CA TRP A 360 3.70 -7.05 -0.02
C TRP A 360 5.15 -6.71 0.28
N VAL A 361 5.38 -5.91 1.30
CA VAL A 361 6.72 -5.43 1.66
C VAL A 361 7.02 -5.76 3.11
N ASN A 362 8.23 -6.27 3.33
CA ASN A 362 8.77 -6.51 4.66
C ASN A 362 10.27 -6.31 4.64
N ILE A 363 10.80 -5.43 5.49
CA ILE A 363 12.20 -5.02 5.45
C ILE A 363 12.70 -4.82 6.88
N SER A 364 13.89 -5.40 7.15
CA SER A 364 14.61 -5.23 8.42
C SER A 364 16.11 -5.03 8.18
N ASP A 365 16.80 -4.50 9.13
CA ASP A 365 18.28 -4.51 9.17
C ASP A 365 18.84 -5.76 9.86
N ASP A 366 17.97 -6.57 10.52
CA ASP A 366 18.29 -7.83 11.16
C ASP A 366 17.43 -8.99 10.62
N PRO A 367 18.03 -10.03 9.99
CA PRO A 367 17.29 -11.18 9.47
C PRO A 367 16.65 -12.07 10.55
N HIS A 368 16.99 -11.86 11.82
CA HIS A 368 16.40 -12.58 12.93
C HIS A 368 15.15 -11.90 13.49
N THR A 369 14.83 -10.70 13.04
CA THR A 369 13.59 -10.01 13.41
C THR A 369 12.39 -10.88 13.07
N GLN A 370 11.60 -11.21 14.09
CA GLN A 370 10.40 -12.03 13.90
C GLN A 370 9.22 -11.13 13.52
N ILE A 371 8.53 -11.52 12.46
CA ILE A 371 7.33 -10.86 11.98
C ILE A 371 6.27 -11.92 11.80
N ILE A 372 5.09 -11.61 12.30
CA ILE A 372 3.91 -12.45 12.16
C ILE A 372 3.09 -11.87 11.00
N ALA A 373 3.36 -12.33 9.78
CA ALA A 373 2.44 -12.16 8.67
C ALA A 373 1.41 -13.27 8.73
N SER A 374 0.15 -12.94 8.75
CA SER A 374 -0.97 -13.87 8.81
C SER A 374 -1.65 -14.04 7.46
#